data_21d052d21a2fe3decfe35d808793d858
#
_entry.id   21d052d21a2fe3decfe35d808793d858
#
_cell.length_a   1.000
_cell.length_b   1.000
_cell.length_c   1.000
_cell.angle_alpha   90.00
_cell.angle_beta   90.00
_cell.angle_gamma   90.00
#
_symmetry.space_group_name_H-M   'P 1'
#
loop_
_entity.id
_entity.type
_entity.pdbx_description
1 polymer ?
#
loop_
_entity_poly.entity_id
_entity_poly.type
_entity_poly.pdbx_seq_one_letter_code
_entity_poly.pdbx_strand_id
1 'polypeptide(L)'
;GEPIHHMTLAITIDTQFNVLAAKAVSLAVPYPGSCELIAPDYSKLVGLNLISGFRAAVKGLFKGIKGCSHITELCSVLPTAAIQGFAGEILQSRVEEAGDLAQMPFQLNGCHALRTDGEVVKKHYKVWYGAPLVAPEMPKMRSKD
;
A
#
# COMPACT_ATOMS: atom_id res chain seq x y z
N GLY A 1 -0.14 13.65 27.75
CA GLY A 1 -0.19 15.02 27.19
C GLY A 1 -0.98 15.02 25.90
N GLU A 2 -1.47 16.17 25.48
CA GLU A 2 -2.17 16.32 24.21
C GLU A 2 -1.22 16.14 23.03
N PRO A 3 -1.68 15.56 21.89
CA PRO A 3 -0.84 15.39 20.72
C PRO A 3 -0.50 16.73 20.07
N ILE A 4 0.76 16.91 19.70
CA ILE A 4 1.20 18.08 18.89
C ILE A 4 0.77 17.92 17.44
N HIS A 5 0.75 16.68 16.95
CA HIS A 5 0.30 16.33 15.61
C HIS A 5 -0.71 15.19 15.67
N HIS A 6 -1.89 15.39 15.09
CA HIS A 6 -2.88 14.32 14.89
C HIS A 6 -3.51 14.53 13.52
N MET A 7 -3.10 13.74 12.55
CA MET A 7 -3.60 13.77 11.19
C MET A 7 -4.21 12.43 10.81
N THR A 8 -5.21 12.50 9.96
CA THR A 8 -5.85 11.32 9.35
C THR A 8 -5.83 11.47 7.83
N LEU A 9 -5.48 10.39 7.15
CA LEU A 9 -5.60 10.28 5.70
C LEU A 9 -6.47 9.06 5.40
N ALA A 10 -7.69 9.29 4.89
CA ALA A 10 -8.61 8.26 4.45
C ALA A 10 -8.62 8.20 2.92
N ILE A 11 -8.58 6.98 2.37
CA ILE A 11 -8.74 6.73 0.94
C ILE A 11 -9.78 5.66 0.69
N THR A 12 -10.46 5.75 -0.44
CA THR A 12 -11.26 4.68 -1.03
C THR A 12 -10.57 4.21 -2.29
N ILE A 13 -10.44 2.92 -2.46
CA ILE A 13 -9.79 2.31 -3.62
C ILE A 13 -10.67 1.24 -4.24
N ASP A 14 -10.49 0.99 -5.54
CA ASP A 14 -11.07 -0.16 -6.23
C ASP A 14 -10.17 -1.40 -6.13
N THR A 15 -10.64 -2.51 -6.67
CA THR A 15 -9.88 -3.78 -6.73
C THR A 15 -8.67 -3.72 -7.66
N GLN A 16 -8.56 -2.70 -8.49
CA GLN A 16 -7.38 -2.42 -9.33
C GLN A 16 -6.37 -1.51 -8.63
N PHE A 17 -6.59 -1.19 -7.34
CA PHE A 17 -5.78 -0.28 -6.52
C PHE A 17 -5.78 1.18 -7.01
N ASN A 18 -6.78 1.61 -7.77
CA ASN A 18 -6.96 3.02 -8.11
C ASN A 18 -7.63 3.75 -6.96
N VAL A 19 -7.14 4.94 -6.64
CA VAL A 19 -7.72 5.81 -5.61
C VAL A 19 -8.97 6.49 -6.17
N LEU A 20 -10.13 6.14 -5.62
CA LEU A 20 -11.43 6.69 -6.02
C LEU A 20 -11.81 7.93 -5.19
N ALA A 21 -11.40 7.98 -3.94
CA ALA A 21 -11.59 9.12 -3.06
C ALA A 21 -10.41 9.25 -2.09
N ALA A 22 -10.10 10.48 -1.69
CA ALA A 22 -9.07 10.79 -0.71
C ALA A 22 -9.50 11.99 0.14
N LYS A 23 -9.31 11.88 1.47
CA LYS A 23 -9.60 12.96 2.42
C LYS A 23 -8.53 12.97 3.50
N ALA A 24 -7.86 14.10 3.65
CA ALA A 24 -6.98 14.35 4.78
C ALA A 24 -7.66 15.28 5.79
N VAL A 25 -7.38 15.07 7.07
CA VAL A 25 -7.85 15.92 8.18
C VAL A 25 -6.70 16.13 9.15
N SER A 26 -6.49 17.36 9.59
CA SER A 26 -5.54 17.72 10.63
C SER A 26 -6.30 18.08 11.90
N LEU A 27 -6.29 17.17 12.89
CA LEU A 27 -7.05 17.30 14.14
C LEU A 27 -6.26 18.03 15.23
N ALA A 28 -4.94 17.85 15.28
CA ALA A 28 -4.03 18.63 16.11
C ALA A 28 -2.82 19.02 15.28
N VAL A 29 -2.41 20.27 15.40
CA VAL A 29 -1.33 20.88 14.61
C VAL A 29 -0.56 21.89 15.45
N PRO A 30 0.77 22.07 15.23
CA PRO A 30 1.57 23.03 15.96
C PRO A 30 1.27 24.48 15.59
N TYR A 31 0.73 24.75 14.41
CA TYR A 31 0.43 26.10 13.90
C TYR A 31 -1.02 26.17 13.41
N PRO A 32 -2.01 26.30 14.33
CA PRO A 32 -3.42 26.44 13.98
C PRO A 32 -3.65 27.63 13.02
N GLY A 33 -4.57 27.43 12.07
CA GLY A 33 -4.86 28.42 11.02
C GLY A 33 -3.91 28.41 9.83
N SER A 34 -2.87 27.55 9.85
CA SER A 34 -1.91 27.41 8.75
C SER A 34 -1.74 25.95 8.30
N CYS A 35 -1.45 25.05 9.25
CA CYS A 35 -1.16 23.66 8.91
C CYS A 35 -2.36 22.92 8.29
N GLU A 36 -3.59 23.25 8.67
CA GLU A 36 -4.81 22.61 8.19
C GLU A 36 -5.12 22.95 6.73
N LEU A 37 -4.65 24.11 6.25
CA LEU A 37 -4.98 24.64 4.93
C LEU A 37 -4.53 23.74 3.78
N ILE A 38 -3.49 22.93 4.00
CA ILE A 38 -2.97 22.02 2.99
C ILE A 38 -3.72 20.68 2.91
N ALA A 39 -4.50 20.32 3.93
CA ALA A 39 -5.17 19.02 3.98
C ALA A 39 -6.12 18.76 2.79
N PRO A 40 -6.93 19.72 2.30
CA PRO A 40 -7.78 19.52 1.13
C PRO A 40 -7.02 19.14 -0.14
N ASP A 41 -5.76 19.56 -0.27
CA ASP A 41 -4.93 19.30 -1.45
C ASP A 41 -4.64 17.80 -1.66
N TYR A 42 -4.76 16.99 -0.60
CA TYR A 42 -4.59 15.54 -0.69
C TYR A 42 -5.72 14.83 -1.46
N SER A 43 -6.80 15.53 -1.84
CA SER A 43 -7.75 15.06 -2.84
C SER A 43 -7.10 14.79 -4.21
N LYS A 44 -5.93 15.40 -4.50
CA LYS A 44 -5.12 15.14 -5.71
C LYS A 44 -4.57 13.70 -5.79
N LEU A 45 -4.71 12.90 -4.74
CA LEU A 45 -4.42 11.46 -4.76
C LEU A 45 -5.41 10.69 -5.63
N VAL A 46 -6.62 11.22 -5.85
CA VAL A 46 -7.65 10.57 -6.68
C VAL A 46 -7.13 10.36 -8.10
N GLY A 47 -7.37 9.18 -8.64
CA GLY A 47 -6.89 8.75 -9.96
C GLY A 47 -5.48 8.17 -9.97
N LEU A 48 -4.73 8.23 -8.86
CA LEU A 48 -3.45 7.53 -8.74
C LEU A 48 -3.67 6.03 -8.48
N ASN A 49 -2.75 5.21 -8.97
CA ASN A 49 -2.74 3.78 -8.68
C ASN A 49 -1.70 3.46 -7.60
N LEU A 50 -2.10 2.82 -6.51
CA LEU A 50 -1.24 2.56 -5.35
C LEU A 50 -0.05 1.64 -5.66
N ILE A 51 -0.19 0.76 -6.65
CA ILE A 51 0.84 -0.24 -6.98
C ILE A 51 1.78 0.27 -8.07
N SER A 52 1.29 1.16 -8.95
CA SER A 52 2.06 1.65 -10.09
C SER A 52 2.38 3.14 -9.96
N GLY A 53 3.65 3.45 -9.76
CA GLY A 53 4.15 4.84 -9.79
C GLY A 53 3.71 5.75 -8.63
N PHE A 54 2.95 5.23 -7.65
CA PHE A 54 2.33 6.02 -6.57
C PHE A 54 3.32 6.92 -5.82
N ARG A 55 4.42 6.33 -5.35
CA ARG A 55 5.42 7.09 -4.56
C ARG A 55 6.05 8.24 -5.34
N ALA A 56 6.31 8.03 -6.63
CA ALA A 56 6.85 9.09 -7.51
C ALA A 56 5.83 10.20 -7.73
N ALA A 57 4.55 9.83 -7.94
CA ALA A 57 3.46 10.80 -8.10
C ALA A 57 3.25 11.62 -6.81
N VAL A 58 3.19 10.97 -5.64
CA VAL A 58 3.08 11.64 -4.33
C VAL A 58 4.23 12.63 -4.13
N LYS A 59 5.47 12.21 -4.41
CA LYS A 59 6.64 13.09 -4.33
C LYS A 59 6.51 14.30 -5.25
N GLY A 60 6.00 14.12 -6.46
CA GLY A 60 5.77 15.21 -7.42
C GLY A 60 4.70 16.20 -6.95
N LEU A 61 3.59 15.69 -6.40
CA LEU A 61 2.44 16.49 -5.98
C LEU A 61 2.71 17.28 -4.69
N PHE A 62 3.37 16.67 -3.70
CA PHE A 62 3.41 17.18 -2.33
C PHE A 62 4.82 17.52 -1.81
N LYS A 63 5.81 17.60 -2.69
CA LYS A 63 7.18 17.97 -2.30
C LYS A 63 7.26 19.42 -1.78
N GLY A 64 7.95 19.59 -0.63
CA GLY A 64 8.26 20.90 -0.03
C GLY A 64 6.99 21.65 0.36
N ILE A 65 6.87 22.91 -0.05
CA ILE A 65 5.74 23.79 0.30
C ILE A 65 4.38 23.36 -0.31
N LYS A 66 4.36 22.35 -1.17
CA LYS A 66 3.14 21.84 -1.81
C LYS A 66 2.41 20.79 -0.96
N GLY A 67 2.95 20.41 0.18
CA GLY A 67 2.37 19.38 1.04
C GLY A 67 2.78 19.55 2.51
N CYS A 68 2.11 18.78 3.36
CA CYS A 68 2.51 18.56 4.74
C CYS A 68 3.42 17.34 4.82
N SER A 69 4.60 17.44 5.44
CA SER A 69 5.51 16.30 5.61
C SER A 69 4.82 15.11 6.29
N HIS A 70 4.04 15.37 7.35
CA HIS A 70 3.36 14.33 8.13
C HIS A 70 2.30 13.58 7.29
N ILE A 71 1.42 14.30 6.56
CA ILE A 71 0.39 13.66 5.71
C ILE A 71 1.06 12.97 4.52
N THR A 72 2.13 13.54 3.97
CA THR A 72 2.90 12.91 2.88
C THR A 72 3.53 11.60 3.32
N GLU A 73 4.03 11.51 4.56
CA GLU A 73 4.52 10.24 5.12
C GLU A 73 3.42 9.20 5.29
N LEU A 74 2.19 9.60 5.65
CA LEU A 74 1.04 8.67 5.65
C LEU A 74 0.78 8.08 4.25
N CYS A 75 1.02 8.84 3.17
CA CYS A 75 0.90 8.29 1.82
C CYS A 75 1.89 7.15 1.56
N SER A 76 3.06 7.14 2.19
CA SER A 76 4.10 6.13 1.94
C SER A 76 3.69 4.72 2.34
N VAL A 77 2.79 4.57 3.32
CA VAL A 77 2.31 3.28 3.82
C VAL A 77 1.06 2.76 3.09
N LEU A 78 0.36 3.61 2.33
CA LEU A 78 -0.90 3.25 1.65
C LEU A 78 -0.76 2.04 0.71
N PRO A 79 0.29 1.91 -0.13
CA PRO A 79 0.45 0.74 -0.99
C PRO A 79 0.48 -0.57 -0.21
N THR A 80 1.25 -0.61 0.88
CA THR A 80 1.35 -1.80 1.73
C THR A 80 0.04 -2.09 2.45
N ALA A 81 -0.61 -1.06 2.98
CA ALA A 81 -1.90 -1.20 3.67
C ALA A 81 -2.99 -1.72 2.71
N ALA A 82 -3.02 -1.23 1.46
CA ALA A 82 -3.95 -1.70 0.44
C ALA A 82 -3.72 -3.19 0.11
N ILE A 83 -2.49 -3.61 -0.13
CA ILE A 83 -2.15 -5.03 -0.38
C ILE A 83 -2.60 -5.90 0.79
N GLN A 84 -2.36 -5.46 2.02
CA GLN A 84 -2.77 -6.19 3.22
C GLN A 84 -4.29 -6.24 3.37
N GLY A 85 -4.99 -5.16 3.06
CA GLY A 85 -6.45 -5.10 3.08
C GLY A 85 -7.11 -6.09 2.10
N PHE A 86 -6.51 -6.31 0.94
CA PHE A 86 -6.97 -7.26 -0.07
C PHE A 86 -6.31 -8.65 0.01
N ALA A 87 -5.49 -8.91 1.03
CA ALA A 87 -4.71 -10.16 1.08
C ALA A 87 -5.59 -11.42 1.01
N GLY A 88 -6.76 -11.42 1.65
CA GLY A 88 -7.70 -12.54 1.59
C GLY A 88 -8.22 -12.80 0.18
N GLU A 89 -8.63 -11.76 -0.53
CA GLU A 89 -9.15 -11.86 -1.91
C GLU A 89 -8.04 -12.25 -2.90
N ILE A 90 -6.84 -11.68 -2.75
CA ILE A 90 -5.68 -12.02 -3.58
C ILE A 90 -5.28 -13.49 -3.39
N LEU A 91 -5.29 -13.99 -2.15
CA LEU A 91 -4.95 -15.39 -1.86
C LEU A 91 -6.03 -16.34 -2.37
N GLN A 92 -7.30 -15.99 -2.21
CA GLN A 92 -8.42 -16.82 -2.66
C GLN A 92 -8.46 -16.93 -4.18
N SER A 93 -8.29 -15.85 -4.92
CA SER A 93 -8.24 -15.88 -6.39
C SER A 93 -7.11 -16.76 -6.91
N ARG A 94 -5.98 -16.83 -6.21
CA ARG A 94 -4.85 -17.70 -6.57
C ARG A 94 -5.11 -19.17 -6.30
N VAL A 95 -5.85 -19.51 -5.24
CA VAL A 95 -6.23 -20.89 -4.95
C VAL A 95 -7.23 -21.40 -5.99
N GLU A 96 -8.13 -20.53 -6.44
CA GLU A 96 -9.13 -20.86 -7.48
C GLU A 96 -8.52 -20.98 -8.89
N GLU A 97 -7.49 -20.18 -9.20
CA GLU A 97 -6.77 -20.21 -10.50
C GLU A 97 -5.68 -21.27 -10.56
N ALA A 98 -5.08 -21.57 -9.42
CA ALA A 98 -4.02 -22.56 -9.30
C ALA A 98 -4.57 -23.86 -8.72
N GLY A 99 -5.32 -24.57 -9.51
CA GLY A 99 -5.40 -26.03 -9.30
C GLY A 99 -4.02 -26.69 -9.30
N ASP A 100 -2.97 -25.89 -9.45
CA ASP A 100 -1.58 -26.29 -9.37
C ASP A 100 -0.67 -25.13 -8.89
N LEU A 101 0.29 -25.47 -8.08
CA LEU A 101 1.35 -24.62 -7.49
C LEU A 101 2.30 -23.97 -8.56
N ALA A 102 1.77 -23.58 -9.71
CA ALA A 102 2.56 -23.16 -10.86
C ALA A 102 3.28 -21.82 -10.69
N GLN A 103 2.83 -20.96 -9.78
CA GLN A 103 3.44 -19.63 -9.56
C GLN A 103 3.74 -19.37 -8.10
N MET A 104 4.96 -18.84 -7.85
CA MET A 104 5.37 -18.42 -6.53
C MET A 104 4.40 -17.37 -5.98
N PRO A 105 3.89 -17.52 -4.75
CA PRO A 105 3.08 -16.50 -4.09
C PRO A 105 3.79 -15.15 -4.05
N PHE A 106 3.10 -14.07 -4.45
CA PHE A 106 3.70 -12.74 -4.61
C PHE A 106 4.31 -12.17 -3.32
N GLN A 107 3.84 -12.62 -2.17
CA GLN A 107 4.34 -12.19 -0.86
C GLN A 107 5.70 -12.83 -0.50
N LEU A 108 6.11 -13.93 -1.14
CA LEU A 108 7.41 -14.53 -0.88
C LEU A 108 8.53 -13.59 -1.36
N ASN A 109 9.60 -13.52 -0.60
CA ASN A 109 10.68 -12.55 -0.76
C ASN A 109 10.25 -11.07 -0.68
N GLY A 110 9.00 -10.78 -0.31
CA GLY A 110 8.50 -9.42 -0.10
C GLY A 110 8.86 -8.82 1.27
N CYS A 111 9.24 -9.65 2.25
CA CYS A 111 9.71 -9.22 3.56
C CYS A 111 10.68 -10.25 4.17
N HIS A 112 11.35 -9.85 5.26
CA HIS A 112 12.34 -10.70 5.93
C HIS A 112 11.77 -12.07 6.35
N ALA A 113 10.54 -12.12 6.88
CA ALA A 113 9.95 -13.37 7.37
C ALA A 113 9.60 -14.34 6.23
N LEU A 114 9.28 -13.84 5.04
CA LEU A 114 8.84 -14.64 3.88
C LEU A 114 9.95 -14.87 2.85
N ARG A 115 11.21 -14.76 3.27
CA ARG A 115 12.35 -15.13 2.43
C ARG A 115 12.34 -16.62 2.13
N THR A 116 12.61 -17.00 0.89
CA THR A 116 12.52 -18.39 0.43
C THR A 116 13.54 -19.33 1.07
N ASP A 117 14.60 -18.82 1.66
CA ASP A 117 15.58 -19.55 2.45
C ASP A 117 15.29 -19.55 3.97
N GLY A 118 14.13 -19.00 4.39
CA GLY A 118 13.75 -18.82 5.80
C GLY A 118 12.85 -19.94 6.35
N GLU A 119 12.80 -20.04 7.68
CA GLU A 119 12.06 -21.10 8.38
C GLU A 119 10.54 -21.03 8.17
N VAL A 120 9.97 -19.83 7.98
CA VAL A 120 8.53 -19.66 7.69
C VAL A 120 8.19 -20.30 6.35
N VAL A 121 9.01 -20.07 5.33
CA VAL A 121 8.79 -20.65 3.99
C VAL A 121 9.04 -22.15 4.02
N LYS A 122 10.08 -22.60 4.70
CA LYS A 122 10.36 -24.02 4.90
C LYS A 122 9.17 -24.78 5.54
N LYS A 123 8.50 -24.14 6.50
CA LYS A 123 7.36 -24.73 7.20
C LYS A 123 6.05 -24.69 6.43
N HIS A 124 5.73 -23.52 5.84
CA HIS A 124 4.40 -23.23 5.30
C HIS A 124 4.33 -23.23 3.76
N TYR A 125 5.47 -23.07 3.07
CA TYR A 125 5.55 -22.95 1.62
C TYR A 125 6.64 -23.87 1.06
N LYS A 126 6.65 -25.13 1.48
CA LYS A 126 7.74 -26.11 1.27
C LYS A 126 8.22 -26.21 -0.18
N VAL A 127 7.31 -26.09 -1.15
CA VAL A 127 7.63 -26.16 -2.59
C VAL A 127 8.54 -25.02 -3.04
N TRP A 128 8.48 -23.89 -2.34
CA TRP A 128 9.24 -22.69 -2.65
C TRP A 128 10.48 -22.50 -1.77
N TYR A 129 10.73 -23.40 -0.82
CA TYR A 129 11.92 -23.32 0.02
C TYR A 129 13.17 -23.57 -0.83
N GLY A 130 14.13 -22.65 -0.75
CA GLY A 130 15.36 -22.67 -1.56
C GLY A 130 15.22 -22.05 -2.95
N ALA A 131 14.06 -21.53 -3.33
CA ALA A 131 13.92 -20.77 -4.56
C ALA A 131 14.75 -19.48 -4.55
N PRO A 132 15.10 -18.89 -5.71
CA PRO A 132 15.87 -17.65 -5.76
C PRO A 132 15.25 -16.52 -4.95
N LEU A 133 16.09 -15.70 -4.26
CA LEU A 133 15.67 -14.58 -3.43
C LEU A 133 15.23 -13.36 -4.28
N VAL A 134 14.31 -13.58 -5.21
CA VAL A 134 13.73 -12.54 -6.05
C VAL A 134 12.24 -12.44 -5.73
N ALA A 135 11.77 -11.22 -5.46
CA ALA A 135 10.35 -11.01 -5.24
C ALA A 135 9.57 -11.25 -6.55
N PRO A 136 8.50 -12.09 -6.53
CA PRO A 136 7.65 -12.28 -7.68
C PRO A 136 6.90 -10.99 -8.04
N GLU A 137 6.48 -10.87 -9.30
CA GLU A 137 5.60 -9.78 -9.71
C GLU A 137 4.23 -9.87 -9.02
N MET A 138 3.66 -8.70 -8.74
CA MET A 138 2.29 -8.61 -8.21
C MET A 138 1.30 -9.16 -9.25
N PRO A 139 0.35 -10.01 -8.84
CA PRO A 139 -0.70 -10.47 -9.73
C PRO A 139 -1.60 -9.30 -10.13
N LYS A 140 -2.07 -9.31 -11.37
CA LYS A 140 -3.18 -8.46 -11.78
C LYS A 140 -4.45 -9.00 -11.13
N MET A 141 -5.15 -8.17 -10.37
CA MET A 141 -6.46 -8.55 -9.85
C MET A 141 -7.48 -8.54 -10.99
N ARG A 142 -8.36 -9.54 -11.03
CA ARG A 142 -9.48 -9.54 -11.97
C ARG A 142 -10.45 -8.41 -11.63
N SER A 143 -10.93 -7.67 -12.65
CA SER A 143 -12.13 -6.87 -12.50
C SER A 143 -13.30 -7.82 -12.21
N LYS A 144 -14.00 -7.62 -11.12
CA LYS A 144 -15.33 -8.20 -10.96
C LYS A 144 -16.25 -7.35 -11.85
N ASP A 145 -16.55 -7.85 -13.07
CA ASP A 145 -17.61 -7.34 -13.91
C ASP A 145 -18.96 -7.52 -13.20
#